data_f5a3cb9c178253dbaed5cf3bbfecc2f6
#
_entry.id   f5a3cb9c178253dbaed5cf3bbfecc2f6
#
_cell.length_a   1.000
_cell.length_b   1.000
_cell.length_c   1.000
_cell.angle_alpha   90.00
_cell.angle_beta   90.00
_cell.angle_gamma   90.00
#
_symmetry.space_group_name_H-M   'P 1'
#
loop_
_entity.id
_entity.type
_entity.pdbx_description
1 polymer ?
#
loop_
_entity_poly.entity_id
_entity_poly.type
_entity_poly.pdbx_seq_one_letter_code
_entity_poly.pdbx_strand_id
1 'polypeptide(L)'
;MTPRDYIAAMTQGALEVQEEYGLPAAVAIAQSALETGWGKHPILDERTGDNSHNLFGIKAGPGEDYVESWTHEYVNGKKIRVLARFKAYESYSDSLTYWAGFLMRNPRYKRALENASDPFQFADELQRAGYATDPNYAKKLKSIIKTYKLDQLG
;
A
#
# COMPACT_ATOMS: atom_id res chain seq x y z
N MET A 1 -18.24 -5.12 -4.18
CA MET A 1 -17.30 -4.42 -5.07
C MET A 1 -16.39 -5.45 -5.73
N THR A 2 -16.29 -5.43 -7.04
CA THR A 2 -15.37 -6.30 -7.77
C THR A 2 -13.98 -5.67 -7.83
N PRO A 3 -12.91 -6.43 -8.17
CA PRO A 3 -11.61 -5.83 -8.42
C PRO A 3 -11.65 -4.68 -9.42
N ARG A 4 -12.43 -4.80 -10.49
CA ARG A 4 -12.54 -3.72 -11.49
C ARG A 4 -13.24 -2.49 -10.92
N ASP A 5 -14.24 -2.67 -10.05
CA ASP A 5 -14.89 -1.55 -9.35
C ASP A 5 -13.90 -0.83 -8.45
N TYR A 6 -13.07 -1.60 -7.73
CA TYR A 6 -12.04 -1.04 -6.87
C TYR A 6 -11.04 -0.22 -7.67
N ILE A 7 -10.56 -0.78 -8.79
CA ILE A 7 -9.62 -0.09 -9.67
C ILE A 7 -10.21 1.22 -10.16
N ALA A 8 -11.48 1.19 -10.62
CA ALA A 8 -12.16 2.39 -11.11
C ALA A 8 -12.23 3.46 -10.02
N ALA A 9 -12.54 3.05 -8.78
CA ALA A 9 -12.63 3.98 -7.65
C ALA A 9 -11.28 4.59 -7.28
N MET A 10 -10.18 3.86 -7.47
CA MET A 10 -8.85 4.31 -7.05
C MET A 10 -8.06 5.01 -8.15
N THR A 11 -8.45 4.86 -9.40
CA THR A 11 -7.66 5.34 -10.55
C THR A 11 -7.39 6.85 -10.49
N GLN A 12 -8.42 7.67 -10.23
CA GLN A 12 -8.22 9.12 -10.22
C GLN A 12 -7.21 9.55 -9.17
N GLY A 13 -7.37 9.09 -7.93
CA GLY A 13 -6.46 9.44 -6.84
C GLY A 13 -5.04 8.94 -7.08
N ALA A 14 -4.90 7.73 -7.63
CA ALA A 14 -3.59 7.17 -7.93
C ALA A 14 -2.89 7.95 -9.05
N LEU A 15 -3.62 8.36 -10.08
CA LEU A 15 -3.05 9.16 -11.17
C LEU A 15 -2.66 10.56 -10.69
N GLU A 16 -3.43 11.15 -9.77
CA GLU A 16 -3.06 12.42 -9.15
C GLU A 16 -1.74 12.33 -8.39
N VAL A 17 -1.55 11.25 -7.65
CA VAL A 17 -0.29 11.00 -6.95
C VAL A 17 0.85 10.80 -7.93
N GLN A 18 0.60 10.07 -9.03
CA GLN A 18 1.61 9.88 -10.08
C GLN A 18 2.01 11.20 -10.71
N GLU A 19 1.04 12.06 -11.02
CA GLU A 19 1.30 13.35 -11.61
C GLU A 19 2.06 14.28 -10.66
N GLU A 20 1.65 14.33 -9.40
CA GLU A 20 2.22 15.24 -8.41
C GLU A 20 3.59 14.78 -7.88
N TYR A 21 3.74 13.48 -7.63
CA TYR A 21 4.93 12.95 -6.95
C TYR A 21 5.80 12.07 -7.82
N GLY A 22 5.34 11.71 -9.01
CA GLY A 22 6.10 10.85 -9.92
C GLY A 22 6.14 9.38 -9.52
N LEU A 23 5.25 8.95 -8.61
CA LEU A 23 5.18 7.55 -8.19
C LEU A 23 4.15 6.78 -9.02
N PRO A 24 4.42 5.51 -9.35
CA PRO A 24 3.55 4.79 -10.29
C PRO A 24 2.17 4.50 -9.73
N ALA A 25 1.14 5.00 -10.42
CA ALA A 25 -0.26 4.74 -10.08
C ALA A 25 -0.56 3.24 -10.00
N ALA A 26 0.05 2.46 -10.90
CA ALA A 26 -0.12 1.01 -10.93
C ALA A 26 0.25 0.37 -9.57
N VAL A 27 1.35 0.80 -8.97
CA VAL A 27 1.80 0.27 -7.70
C VAL A 27 0.91 0.74 -6.56
N ALA A 28 0.48 2.01 -6.57
CA ALA A 28 -0.44 2.51 -5.55
C ALA A 28 -1.72 1.68 -5.51
N ILE A 29 -2.29 1.39 -6.68
CA ILE A 29 -3.52 0.59 -6.76
C ILE A 29 -3.24 -0.86 -6.33
N ALA A 30 -2.16 -1.46 -6.82
CA ALA A 30 -1.83 -2.86 -6.49
C ALA A 30 -1.58 -3.05 -5.00
N GLN A 31 -0.81 -2.15 -4.38
CA GLN A 31 -0.54 -2.23 -2.94
C GLN A 31 -1.83 -2.08 -2.12
N SER A 32 -2.63 -1.08 -2.43
CA SER A 32 -3.87 -0.84 -1.68
C SER A 32 -4.87 -1.98 -1.88
N ALA A 33 -4.94 -2.54 -3.08
CA ALA A 33 -5.79 -3.70 -3.35
C ALA A 33 -5.36 -4.92 -2.54
N LEU A 34 -4.06 -5.18 -2.50
CA LEU A 34 -3.50 -6.30 -1.75
C LEU A 34 -3.75 -6.14 -0.25
N GLU A 35 -3.53 -4.95 0.27
CA GLU A 35 -3.67 -4.67 1.70
C GLU A 35 -5.12 -4.73 2.17
N THR A 36 -6.06 -4.24 1.36
CA THR A 36 -7.47 -4.15 1.74
C THR A 36 -8.34 -5.27 1.18
N GLY A 37 -7.73 -6.23 0.47
CA GLY A 37 -8.51 -7.28 -0.21
C GLY A 37 -9.50 -6.69 -1.19
N TRP A 38 -9.05 -5.77 -2.04
CA TRP A 38 -9.90 -5.07 -3.01
C TRP A 38 -11.02 -4.25 -2.35
N GLY A 39 -10.71 -3.67 -1.20
CA GLY A 39 -11.64 -2.85 -0.44
C GLY A 39 -12.61 -3.63 0.43
N LYS A 40 -12.57 -4.96 0.40
CA LYS A 40 -13.49 -5.80 1.17
C LYS A 40 -13.11 -5.93 2.63
N HIS A 41 -11.82 -5.75 2.94
CA HIS A 41 -11.27 -5.94 4.28
C HIS A 41 -10.47 -4.69 4.70
N PRO A 42 -11.17 -3.57 4.94
CA PRO A 42 -10.48 -2.36 5.40
C PRO A 42 -9.85 -2.58 6.78
N ILE A 43 -8.80 -1.81 7.08
CA ILE A 43 -8.15 -1.89 8.39
C ILE A 43 -8.99 -1.15 9.41
N LEU A 44 -9.72 -1.89 10.24
CA LEU A 44 -10.63 -1.36 11.25
C LEU A 44 -10.05 -1.57 12.65
N ASP A 45 -10.39 -0.66 13.57
CA ASP A 45 -10.03 -0.84 14.98
C ASP A 45 -10.69 -2.09 15.54
N GLU A 46 -9.91 -2.93 16.19
CA GLU A 46 -10.35 -4.22 16.72
C GLU A 46 -11.45 -4.09 17.76
N ARG A 47 -11.47 -3.01 18.54
CA ARG A 47 -12.47 -2.80 19.60
C ARG A 47 -13.63 -1.92 19.17
N THR A 48 -13.36 -0.84 18.43
CA THR A 48 -14.40 0.18 18.13
C THR A 48 -15.01 -0.01 16.76
N GLY A 49 -14.33 -0.70 15.83
CA GLY A 49 -14.76 -0.82 14.45
C GLY A 49 -14.48 0.42 13.62
N ASP A 50 -13.79 1.42 14.17
CA ASP A 50 -13.46 2.63 13.42
C ASP A 50 -12.58 2.31 12.22
N ASN A 51 -12.91 2.93 11.08
CA ASN A 51 -12.13 2.75 9.85
C ASN A 51 -10.90 3.65 9.89
N SER A 52 -9.73 3.06 9.76
CA SER A 52 -8.47 3.81 9.72
C SER A 52 -8.28 4.60 8.45
N HIS A 53 -8.99 4.28 7.38
CA HIS A 53 -8.75 4.78 6.02
C HIS A 53 -7.33 4.47 5.53
N ASN A 54 -6.66 3.51 6.15
CA ASN A 54 -5.30 3.12 5.83
C ASN A 54 -5.30 2.14 4.67
N LEU A 55 -4.81 2.56 3.52
CA LEU A 55 -4.82 1.76 2.29
C LEU A 55 -3.58 0.89 2.13
N PHE A 56 -2.49 1.18 2.86
CA PHE A 56 -1.18 0.60 2.57
C PHE A 56 -0.56 -0.17 3.72
N GLY A 57 -1.30 -0.34 4.81
CA GLY A 57 -0.78 -1.06 5.96
C GLY A 57 0.37 -0.33 6.67
N ILE A 58 0.43 0.97 6.56
CA ILE A 58 1.47 1.76 7.20
C ILE A 58 1.22 1.84 8.71
N LYS A 59 2.23 1.47 9.48
CA LYS A 59 2.11 1.47 10.94
C LYS A 59 2.26 2.87 11.51
N ALA A 60 1.58 3.11 12.65
CA ALA A 60 1.65 4.40 13.33
C ALA A 60 2.99 4.57 14.04
N GLY A 61 3.54 5.79 13.94
CA GLY A 61 4.69 6.20 14.72
C GLY A 61 4.27 6.80 16.05
N PRO A 62 5.25 7.15 16.92
CA PRO A 62 4.95 7.78 18.21
C PRO A 62 4.14 9.05 18.04
N GLY A 63 3.06 9.18 18.81
CA GLY A 63 2.24 10.39 18.80
C GLY A 63 1.26 10.50 17.64
N GLU A 64 1.25 9.54 16.72
CA GLU A 64 0.30 9.54 15.62
C GLU A 64 -1.02 8.88 15.99
N ASP A 65 -2.11 9.30 15.38
CA ASP A 65 -3.40 8.64 15.51
C ASP A 65 -3.31 7.22 14.95
N TYR A 66 -3.96 6.27 15.61
CA TYR A 66 -3.87 4.88 15.20
C TYR A 66 -5.15 4.10 15.50
N VAL A 67 -5.26 2.96 14.80
CA VAL A 67 -6.19 1.89 15.16
C VAL A 67 -5.35 0.64 15.46
N GLU A 68 -5.86 -0.24 16.33
CA GLU A 68 -5.23 -1.54 16.58
C GLU A 68 -6.00 -2.61 15.82
N SER A 69 -5.30 -3.34 14.96
CA SER A 69 -5.92 -4.36 14.12
C SER A 69 -5.03 -5.58 14.01
N TRP A 70 -5.66 -6.76 13.90
CA TRP A 70 -4.91 -8.00 13.71
C TRP A 70 -4.39 -8.09 12.30
N THR A 71 -3.14 -8.53 12.17
CA THR A 71 -2.50 -8.73 10.88
C THR A 71 -1.55 -9.92 10.97
N HIS A 72 -1.00 -10.31 9.83
CA HIS A 72 0.02 -11.35 9.77
C HIS A 72 1.37 -10.73 9.42
N GLU A 73 2.42 -11.22 10.08
CA GLU A 73 3.81 -10.83 9.81
C GLU A 73 4.62 -12.10 9.57
N TYR A 74 5.71 -11.97 8.82
CA TYR A 74 6.64 -13.08 8.60
C TYR A 74 7.85 -12.90 9.51
N VAL A 75 8.08 -13.88 10.40
CA VAL A 75 9.22 -13.88 11.31
C VAL A 75 9.98 -15.18 11.08
N ASN A 76 11.25 -15.07 10.67
CA ASN A 76 12.09 -16.21 10.31
C ASN A 76 11.40 -17.13 9.29
N GLY A 77 10.72 -16.53 8.30
CA GLY A 77 10.01 -17.26 7.27
C GLY A 77 8.67 -17.84 7.67
N LYS A 78 8.26 -17.66 8.92
CA LYS A 78 6.98 -18.16 9.44
C LYS A 78 5.95 -17.04 9.52
N LYS A 79 4.73 -17.33 9.07
CA LYS A 79 3.60 -16.40 9.14
C LYS A 79 2.99 -16.47 10.54
N ILE A 80 3.02 -15.36 11.27
CA ILE A 80 2.43 -15.24 12.61
C ILE A 80 1.35 -14.16 12.64
N ARG A 81 0.41 -14.28 13.58
CA ARG A 81 -0.66 -13.31 13.78
C ARG A 81 -0.27 -12.35 14.90
N VAL A 82 -0.34 -11.04 14.63
CA VAL A 82 0.02 -10.01 15.62
C VAL A 82 -1.04 -8.91 15.65
N LEU A 83 -1.19 -8.27 16.82
CA LEU A 83 -2.02 -7.06 16.95
C LEU A 83 -1.10 -5.86 16.76
N ALA A 84 -1.33 -5.09 15.71
CA ALA A 84 -0.45 -3.98 15.33
C ALA A 84 -1.21 -2.65 15.35
N ARG A 85 -0.46 -1.57 15.54
CA ARG A 85 -1.00 -0.21 15.47
C ARG A 85 -0.78 0.34 14.08
N PHE A 86 -1.88 0.57 13.36
CA PHE A 86 -1.87 1.13 12.02
C PHE A 86 -2.25 2.60 12.08
N LYS A 87 -1.54 3.42 11.31
CA LYS A 87 -1.82 4.84 11.25
C LYS A 87 -3.25 5.09 10.77
N ALA A 88 -3.96 5.99 11.45
CA ALA A 88 -5.32 6.38 11.12
C ALA A 88 -5.33 7.71 10.37
N TYR A 89 -6.17 7.78 9.33
CA TYR A 89 -6.34 8.96 8.48
C TYR A 89 -7.80 9.37 8.46
N GLU A 90 -8.05 10.64 8.09
CA GLU A 90 -9.42 11.15 7.97
C GLU A 90 -10.08 10.74 6.65
N SER A 91 -9.28 10.41 5.62
CA SER A 91 -9.80 10.04 4.31
C SER A 91 -8.84 9.11 3.58
N TYR A 92 -9.34 8.45 2.54
CA TYR A 92 -8.49 7.64 1.67
C TYR A 92 -7.50 8.50 0.88
N SER A 93 -7.90 9.72 0.53
CA SER A 93 -7.01 10.66 -0.14
C SER A 93 -5.79 10.99 0.71
N ASP A 94 -5.98 11.18 2.02
CA ASP A 94 -4.88 11.43 2.95
C ASP A 94 -3.93 10.23 3.02
N SER A 95 -4.48 9.02 2.95
CA SER A 95 -3.66 7.80 2.94
C SER A 95 -2.77 7.73 1.69
N LEU A 96 -3.33 8.03 0.53
CA LEU A 96 -2.57 8.06 -0.74
C LEU A 96 -1.46 9.11 -0.69
N THR A 97 -1.76 10.31 -0.23
CA THR A 97 -0.77 11.38 -0.11
C THR A 97 0.33 11.02 0.87
N TYR A 98 -0.05 10.43 2.00
CA TYR A 98 0.94 10.02 3.00
C TYR A 98 1.85 8.91 2.46
N TRP A 99 1.30 7.93 1.71
CA TRP A 99 2.09 6.88 1.10
C TRP A 99 3.20 7.47 0.21
N ALA A 100 2.85 8.43 -0.63
CA ALA A 100 3.82 9.08 -1.49
C ALA A 100 4.92 9.76 -0.66
N GLY A 101 4.54 10.57 0.32
CA GLY A 101 5.47 11.24 1.20
C GLY A 101 6.32 10.28 2.02
N PHE A 102 5.72 9.19 2.49
CA PHE A 102 6.42 8.16 3.25
C PHE A 102 7.57 7.55 2.44
N LEU A 103 7.30 7.18 1.19
CA LEU A 103 8.33 6.64 0.32
C LEU A 103 9.41 7.67 -0.01
N MET A 104 9.02 8.92 -0.21
CA MET A 104 9.96 9.98 -0.56
C MET A 104 10.85 10.41 0.60
N ARG A 105 10.34 10.31 1.85
CA ARG A 105 11.09 10.72 3.04
C ARG A 105 12.05 9.67 3.58
N ASN A 106 11.84 8.40 3.23
CA ASN A 106 12.66 7.32 3.78
C ASN A 106 13.79 6.95 2.82
N PRO A 107 15.04 7.15 3.21
CA PRO A 107 16.20 6.86 2.33
C PRO A 107 16.24 5.43 1.82
N ARG A 108 15.68 4.47 2.55
CA ARG A 108 15.67 3.07 2.12
C ARG A 108 14.96 2.86 0.79
N TYR A 109 14.03 3.76 0.41
CA TYR A 109 13.26 3.64 -0.82
C TYR A 109 13.87 4.41 -2.00
N LYS A 110 15.09 4.93 -1.85
CA LYS A 110 15.75 5.70 -2.91
C LYS A 110 15.81 4.95 -4.23
N ARG A 111 16.16 3.66 -4.19
CA ARG A 111 16.23 2.84 -5.40
C ARG A 111 14.87 2.65 -6.06
N ALA A 112 13.82 2.52 -5.26
CA ALA A 112 12.47 2.44 -5.79
C ALA A 112 12.14 3.74 -6.55
N LEU A 113 12.42 4.89 -5.94
CA LEU A 113 12.15 6.19 -6.58
C LEU A 113 12.91 6.35 -7.89
N GLU A 114 14.13 5.83 -7.96
CA GLU A 114 14.95 5.86 -9.19
C GLU A 114 14.36 5.00 -10.31
N ASN A 115 13.47 4.06 -9.96
CA ASN A 115 12.82 3.15 -10.89
C ASN A 115 11.31 3.42 -11.00
N ALA A 116 10.88 4.63 -10.67
CA ALA A 116 9.45 4.99 -10.63
C ALA A 116 8.76 4.93 -12.00
N SER A 117 9.51 5.00 -13.10
CA SER A 117 8.94 4.90 -14.43
C SER A 117 8.56 3.47 -14.83
N ASP A 118 9.02 2.46 -14.07
CA ASP A 118 8.70 1.06 -14.32
C ASP A 118 8.05 0.46 -13.09
N PRO A 119 6.72 0.24 -13.10
CA PRO A 119 6.03 -0.25 -11.92
C PRO A 119 6.48 -1.65 -11.47
N PHE A 120 6.94 -2.49 -12.39
CA PHE A 120 7.44 -3.82 -12.04
C PHE A 120 8.77 -3.73 -11.28
N GLN A 121 9.68 -2.89 -11.76
CA GLN A 121 10.94 -2.65 -11.06
C GLN A 121 10.71 -1.95 -9.72
N PHE A 122 9.77 -1.00 -9.69
CA PHE A 122 9.41 -0.31 -8.47
C PHE A 122 8.96 -1.30 -7.39
N ALA A 123 8.10 -2.27 -7.77
CA ALA A 123 7.63 -3.31 -6.86
C ALA A 123 8.79 -4.16 -6.33
N ASP A 124 9.72 -4.55 -7.19
CA ASP A 124 10.90 -5.33 -6.78
C ASP A 124 11.74 -4.55 -5.77
N GLU A 125 11.94 -3.26 -6.02
CA GLU A 125 12.74 -2.42 -5.13
C GLU A 125 12.06 -2.17 -3.78
N LEU A 126 10.73 -2.10 -3.74
CA LEU A 126 9.99 -2.02 -2.47
C LEU A 126 10.26 -3.24 -1.61
N GLN A 127 10.26 -4.43 -2.20
CA GLN A 127 10.55 -5.66 -1.46
C GLN A 127 11.99 -5.69 -0.97
N ARG A 128 12.94 -5.31 -1.82
CA ARG A 128 14.36 -5.25 -1.44
C ARG A 128 14.60 -4.27 -0.29
N ALA A 129 13.83 -3.18 -0.27
CA ALA A 129 13.93 -2.17 0.78
C ALA A 129 13.25 -2.59 2.08
N GLY A 130 12.53 -3.71 2.09
CA GLY A 130 11.87 -4.20 3.29
C GLY A 130 10.53 -3.54 3.58
N TYR A 131 9.79 -3.13 2.54
CA TYR A 131 8.47 -2.52 2.73
C TYR A 131 7.50 -3.45 3.47
N ALA A 132 7.57 -4.75 3.17
CA ALA A 132 6.75 -5.75 3.82
C ALA A 132 7.61 -6.96 4.18
N THR A 133 7.14 -7.74 5.16
CA THR A 133 7.85 -8.94 5.62
C THR A 133 7.59 -10.16 4.73
N ASP A 134 6.54 -10.12 3.90
CA ASP A 134 6.17 -11.21 3.00
C ASP A 134 7.25 -11.38 1.91
N PRO A 135 7.90 -12.55 1.83
CA PRO A 135 8.95 -12.77 0.82
C PRO A 135 8.42 -12.78 -0.61
N ASN A 136 7.11 -12.91 -0.79
CA ASN A 136 6.45 -12.89 -2.10
C ASN A 136 5.74 -11.58 -2.41
N TYR A 137 6.06 -10.52 -1.69
CA TYR A 137 5.34 -9.25 -1.80
C TYR A 137 5.39 -8.67 -3.21
N ALA A 138 6.60 -8.53 -3.76
CA ALA A 138 6.76 -8.01 -5.12
C ALA A 138 6.08 -8.88 -6.17
N LYS A 139 6.15 -10.20 -6.00
CA LYS A 139 5.51 -11.15 -6.91
C LYS A 139 3.98 -10.93 -6.92
N LYS A 140 3.39 -10.72 -5.75
CA LYS A 140 1.95 -10.47 -5.64
C LYS A 140 1.57 -9.15 -6.30
N LEU A 141 2.35 -8.08 -6.08
CA LEU A 141 2.11 -6.79 -6.71
C LEU A 141 2.20 -6.87 -8.22
N LYS A 142 3.27 -7.50 -8.74
CA LYS A 142 3.47 -7.63 -10.17
C LYS A 142 2.36 -8.45 -10.83
N SER A 143 1.87 -9.48 -10.14
CA SER A 143 0.76 -10.29 -10.62
C SER A 143 -0.51 -9.45 -10.80
N ILE A 144 -0.83 -8.62 -9.81
CA ILE A 144 -1.98 -7.73 -9.87
C ILE A 144 -1.84 -6.73 -11.02
N ILE A 145 -0.67 -6.09 -11.12
CA ILE A 145 -0.41 -5.10 -12.18
C ILE A 145 -0.61 -5.75 -13.56
N LYS A 146 -0.05 -6.94 -13.75
CA LYS A 146 -0.10 -7.64 -15.02
C LYS A 146 -1.52 -8.12 -15.35
N THR A 147 -2.20 -8.73 -14.39
CA THR A 147 -3.55 -9.29 -14.60
C THR A 147 -4.56 -8.21 -14.99
N TYR A 148 -4.49 -7.05 -14.35
CA TYR A 148 -5.44 -5.96 -14.60
C TYR A 148 -4.87 -4.87 -15.49
N LYS A 149 -3.67 -5.06 -16.04
CA LYS A 149 -3.01 -4.14 -16.96
C LYS A 149 -2.88 -2.71 -16.37
N LEU A 150 -2.54 -2.65 -15.09
CA LEU A 150 -2.44 -1.37 -14.38
C LEU A 150 -1.27 -0.52 -14.89
N ASP A 151 -0.26 -1.12 -15.50
CA ASP A 151 0.85 -0.41 -16.10
C ASP A 151 0.45 0.39 -17.34
N GLN A 152 -0.77 0.19 -17.83
CA GLN A 152 -1.32 0.90 -18.98
C GLN A 152 -2.24 2.06 -18.59
N LEU A 153 -2.36 2.37 -17.30
CA LEU A 153 -3.14 3.50 -16.81
C LEU A 153 -2.41 4.80 -17.13
N GLY A 154 -3.14 5.74 -17.69
CA GLY A 154 -2.64 7.07 -18.00
C GLY A 154 -1.56 7.07 -19.02
#